data_f41c03f740eda9fd2847761fbfb18631
#
_entry.id   f41c03f740eda9fd2847761fbfb18631
#
_cell.length_a   1.000
_cell.length_b   1.000
_cell.length_c   1.000
_cell.angle_alpha   90.00
_cell.angle_beta   90.00
_cell.angle_gamma   90.00
#
_symmetry.space_group_name_H-M   'P 1'
#
loop_
_entity.id
_entity.type
_entity.pdbx_description
1 polymer ?
#
loop_
_entity_poly.entity_id
_entity_poly.type
_entity_poly.pdbx_seq_one_letter_code
_entity_poly.pdbx_strand_id
1 'polypeptide(L)'
;WAASQQHVIWIDDHNITKYQLMADVMISDTSSTVYEFLLLNKPVITFQTVAKDIYWIDIQQTDELPEAYEQALHDESAALKRQWIIDNYDPYLDGKVGQRMLTAAEDYISRHGVPAKRKLNLWRKYTSIKKFGKIKKH
;
A
#
# COMPACT_ATOMS: atom_id res chain seq x y z
N TRP A 1 12.84 -9.23 -23.04
CA TRP A 1 13.98 -8.48 -22.52
C TRP A 1 14.37 -9.00 -21.13
N ALA A 2 13.48 -9.02 -20.14
CA ALA A 2 13.81 -9.47 -18.77
C ALA A 2 14.46 -10.87 -18.74
N ALA A 3 13.92 -11.83 -19.49
CA ALA A 3 14.44 -13.20 -19.54
C ALA A 3 15.86 -13.31 -20.17
N SER A 4 16.33 -12.28 -20.84
CA SER A 4 17.69 -12.25 -21.43
C SER A 4 18.74 -11.60 -20.53
N GLN A 5 18.34 -11.07 -19.36
CA GLN A 5 19.23 -10.37 -18.42
C GLN A 5 19.62 -11.30 -17.28
N GLN A 6 20.92 -11.46 -17.02
CA GLN A 6 21.42 -12.33 -15.95
C GLN A 6 21.08 -11.84 -14.54
N HIS A 7 20.78 -10.54 -14.39
CA HIS A 7 20.52 -9.90 -13.09
C HIS A 7 19.04 -9.59 -12.87
N VAL A 8 18.16 -9.99 -13.80
CA VAL A 8 16.72 -9.73 -13.72
C VAL A 8 16.00 -11.06 -13.53
N ILE A 9 15.17 -11.13 -12.51
CA ILE A 9 14.29 -12.27 -12.25
C ILE A 9 12.86 -11.80 -12.45
N TRP A 10 12.17 -12.40 -13.42
CA TRP A 10 10.74 -12.18 -13.58
C TRP A 10 9.98 -13.08 -12.61
N ILE A 11 9.13 -12.47 -11.79
CA ILE A 11 8.35 -13.18 -10.78
C ILE A 11 6.87 -13.03 -11.12
N ASP A 12 6.21 -14.17 -11.35
CA ASP A 12 4.75 -14.27 -11.53
C ASP A 12 4.15 -14.95 -10.29
N ASP A 13 4.07 -14.19 -9.20
CA ASP A 13 3.57 -14.68 -7.93
C ASP A 13 2.67 -13.60 -7.30
N HIS A 14 1.47 -13.99 -6.90
CA HIS A 14 0.52 -13.10 -6.27
C HIS A 14 0.92 -12.71 -4.83
N ASN A 15 1.76 -13.49 -4.17
CA ASN A 15 2.27 -13.18 -2.84
C ASN A 15 3.57 -12.38 -2.91
N ILE A 16 3.46 -11.07 -2.99
CA ILE A 16 4.60 -10.16 -3.07
C ILE A 16 5.32 -9.94 -1.73
N THR A 17 4.68 -10.24 -0.60
CA THR A 17 5.19 -9.93 0.75
C THR A 17 6.58 -10.52 1.00
N LYS A 18 6.82 -11.77 0.57
CA LYS A 18 8.13 -12.41 0.74
C LYS A 18 9.25 -11.69 -0.02
N TYR A 19 8.93 -11.11 -1.18
CA TYR A 19 9.90 -10.34 -1.98
C TYR A 19 10.14 -8.97 -1.38
N GLN A 20 9.11 -8.33 -0.84
CA GLN A 20 9.27 -7.08 -0.08
C GLN A 20 10.18 -7.27 1.14
N LEU A 21 10.06 -8.39 1.85
CA LEU A 21 10.95 -8.70 2.99
C LEU A 21 12.41 -8.90 2.56
N MET A 22 12.66 -9.43 1.37
CA MET A 22 14.01 -9.71 0.85
C MET A 22 14.66 -8.49 0.18
N ALA A 23 13.87 -7.60 -0.42
CA ALA A 23 14.36 -6.46 -1.17
C ALA A 23 14.91 -5.36 -0.24
N ASP A 24 15.96 -4.66 -0.66
CA ASP A 24 16.55 -3.53 0.05
C ASP A 24 15.92 -2.20 -0.37
N VAL A 25 15.51 -2.07 -1.62
CA VAL A 25 14.87 -0.88 -2.21
C VAL A 25 13.69 -1.32 -3.06
N MET A 26 12.61 -0.57 -3.02
CA MET A 26 11.47 -0.72 -3.94
C MET A 26 11.49 0.40 -4.97
N ILE A 27 11.32 0.03 -6.23
CA ILE A 27 11.05 0.98 -7.31
C ILE A 27 9.64 0.72 -7.82
N SER A 28 8.81 1.75 -7.85
CA SER A 28 7.39 1.62 -8.23
C SER A 28 6.91 2.91 -8.90
N ASP A 29 5.66 2.90 -9.35
CA ASP A 29 4.91 4.09 -9.69
C ASP A 29 3.95 4.46 -8.53
N THR A 30 2.69 4.75 -8.84
CA THR A 30 1.65 5.02 -7.84
C THR A 30 0.98 3.73 -7.40
N SER A 31 1.34 3.22 -6.22
CA SER A 31 0.80 1.98 -5.67
C SER A 31 0.64 2.05 -4.14
N SER A 32 -0.36 1.34 -3.60
CA SER A 32 -0.51 1.16 -2.15
C SER A 32 0.62 0.32 -1.53
N THR A 33 1.27 -0.52 -2.32
CA THR A 33 2.41 -1.34 -1.89
C THR A 33 3.62 -0.50 -1.47
N VAL A 34 3.71 0.75 -1.94
CA VAL A 34 4.71 1.72 -1.48
C VAL A 34 4.64 1.91 0.04
N TYR A 35 3.44 2.12 0.57
CA TYR A 35 3.26 2.27 2.03
C TYR A 35 3.58 0.99 2.79
N GLU A 36 3.19 -0.18 2.25
CA GLU A 36 3.53 -1.47 2.86
C GLU A 36 5.04 -1.65 2.98
N PHE A 37 5.79 -1.25 1.95
CA PHE A 37 7.26 -1.34 1.96
C PHE A 37 7.90 -0.32 2.91
N LEU A 38 7.37 0.90 2.98
CA LEU A 38 7.81 1.92 3.93
C LEU A 38 7.61 1.50 5.39
N LEU A 39 6.54 0.75 5.70
CA LEU A 39 6.31 0.16 7.03
C LEU A 39 7.40 -0.86 7.43
N LEU A 40 8.11 -1.44 6.46
CA LEU A 40 9.30 -2.26 6.73
C LEU A 40 10.57 -1.43 7.02
N ASN A 41 10.44 -0.11 7.11
CA ASN A 41 11.54 0.85 7.23
C ASN A 41 12.57 0.77 6.09
N LYS A 42 12.10 0.46 4.90
CA LYS A 42 12.94 0.33 3.70
C LYS A 42 12.68 1.45 2.71
N PRO A 43 13.71 1.90 1.96
CA PRO A 43 13.57 3.03 1.03
C PRO A 43 12.75 2.67 -0.21
N VAL A 44 12.00 3.65 -0.69
CA VAL A 44 11.23 3.58 -1.93
C VAL A 44 11.65 4.69 -2.87
N ILE A 45 11.72 4.37 -4.15
CA ILE A 45 11.84 5.31 -5.25
C ILE A 45 10.59 5.17 -6.12
N THR A 46 9.90 6.26 -6.38
CA THR A 46 8.78 6.25 -7.33
C THR A 46 9.13 6.98 -8.61
N PHE A 47 8.43 6.62 -9.67
CA PHE A 47 8.53 7.27 -10.97
C PHE A 47 7.21 7.99 -11.27
N GLN A 48 7.28 9.33 -11.36
CA GLN A 48 6.14 10.20 -11.68
C GLN A 48 4.88 9.88 -10.86
N THR A 49 5.04 9.76 -9.53
CA THR A 49 3.92 9.45 -8.66
C THR A 49 2.88 10.57 -8.66
N VAL A 50 1.59 10.21 -8.58
CA VAL A 50 0.50 11.16 -8.40
C VAL A 50 0.20 11.47 -6.93
N ALA A 51 0.93 10.86 -6.00
CA ALA A 51 0.81 11.14 -4.58
C ALA A 51 1.23 12.58 -4.27
N LYS A 52 0.47 13.26 -3.37
CA LYS A 52 0.74 14.68 -3.07
C LYS A 52 1.75 14.85 -1.94
N ASP A 53 1.62 14.06 -0.88
CA ASP A 53 2.48 14.15 0.29
C ASP A 53 3.42 12.95 0.29
N ILE A 54 4.56 13.08 -0.39
CA ILE A 54 5.53 12.00 -0.53
C ILE A 54 6.59 12.08 0.57
N TYR A 55 6.92 10.92 1.12
CA TYR A 55 7.93 10.72 2.16
C TYR A 55 9.11 9.88 1.65
N TRP A 56 9.25 9.79 0.33
CA TRP A 56 10.26 9.02 -0.39
C TRP A 56 10.80 9.81 -1.56
N ILE A 57 11.70 9.24 -2.34
CA ILE A 57 12.25 9.87 -3.54
C ILE A 57 11.31 9.62 -4.72
N ASP A 58 10.94 10.67 -5.45
CA ASP A 58 10.19 10.58 -6.70
C ASP A 58 11.02 11.13 -7.84
N ILE A 59 11.28 10.33 -8.86
CA ILE A 59 12.02 10.72 -10.05
C ILE A 59 11.07 11.02 -11.21
N GLN A 60 11.46 11.94 -12.06
CA GLN A 60 10.67 12.35 -13.21
C GLN A 60 11.23 11.80 -14.53
N GLN A 61 12.50 11.45 -14.54
CA GLN A 61 13.20 10.88 -15.70
C GLN A 61 13.95 9.61 -15.28
N THR A 62 14.08 8.67 -16.20
CA THR A 62 14.72 7.36 -15.91
C THR A 62 16.22 7.46 -15.69
N ASP A 63 16.88 8.47 -16.19
CA ASP A 63 18.31 8.75 -16.00
C ASP A 63 18.65 9.26 -14.59
N GLU A 64 17.65 9.73 -13.83
CA GLU A 64 17.80 10.09 -12.42
C GLU A 64 17.91 8.84 -11.49
N LEU A 65 17.54 7.67 -11.98
CA LEU A 65 17.44 6.46 -11.14
C LEU A 65 18.76 6.04 -10.46
N PRO A 66 19.93 6.08 -11.11
CA PRO A 66 21.18 5.69 -10.43
C PRO A 66 21.50 6.59 -9.23
N GLU A 67 21.33 7.91 -9.36
CA GLU A 67 21.56 8.86 -8.28
C GLU A 67 20.52 8.69 -7.16
N ALA A 68 19.24 8.54 -7.51
CA ALA A 68 18.17 8.30 -6.57
C ALA A 68 18.37 7.00 -5.77
N TYR A 69 18.92 5.95 -6.40
CA TYR A 69 19.23 4.69 -5.75
C TYR A 69 20.32 4.86 -4.69
N GLU A 70 21.44 5.51 -5.03
CA GLU A 70 22.51 5.80 -4.06
C GLU A 70 22.00 6.68 -2.91
N GLN A 71 21.21 7.69 -3.23
CA GLN A 71 20.58 8.53 -2.22
C GLN A 71 19.65 7.72 -1.31
N ALA A 72 18.84 6.84 -1.87
CA ALA A 72 17.87 6.03 -1.10
C ALA A 72 18.56 5.13 -0.06
N LEU A 73 19.75 4.61 -0.40
CA LEU A 73 20.51 3.73 0.49
C LEU A 73 21.23 4.48 1.62
N HIS A 74 21.62 5.75 1.41
CA HIS A 74 22.52 6.47 2.31
C HIS A 74 21.91 7.70 2.98
N ASP A 75 20.68 8.11 2.60
CA ASP A 75 20.04 9.31 3.14
C ASP A 75 19.37 9.04 4.49
N GLU A 76 20.02 9.50 5.56
CA GLU A 76 19.48 9.45 6.92
C GLU A 76 18.21 10.29 7.08
N SER A 77 18.07 11.37 6.32
CA SER A 77 16.87 12.22 6.39
C SER A 77 15.62 11.47 5.91
N ALA A 78 15.78 10.62 4.91
CA ALA A 78 14.72 9.73 4.43
C ALA A 78 14.32 8.68 5.50
N ALA A 79 15.25 8.25 6.34
CA ALA A 79 14.95 7.34 7.46
C ALA A 79 14.01 7.98 8.49
N LEU A 80 14.20 9.25 8.81
CA LEU A 80 13.30 10.00 9.71
C LEU A 80 11.89 10.14 9.13
N LYS A 81 11.78 10.37 7.82
CA LYS A 81 10.48 10.44 7.14
C LYS A 81 9.77 9.08 7.14
N ARG A 82 10.49 7.98 6.94
CA ARG A 82 9.94 6.62 7.04
C ARG A 82 9.49 6.32 8.46
N GLN A 83 10.27 6.70 9.46
CA GLN A 83 9.87 6.52 10.86
C GLN A 83 8.56 7.24 11.16
N TRP A 84 8.38 8.45 10.65
CA TRP A 84 7.11 9.17 10.79
C TRP A 84 5.92 8.38 10.19
N ILE A 85 6.11 7.71 9.04
CA ILE A 85 5.07 6.86 8.45
C ILE A 85 4.74 5.68 9.39
N ILE A 86 5.76 4.99 9.90
CA ILE A 86 5.57 3.87 10.82
C ILE A 86 4.77 4.32 12.04
N ASP A 87 5.17 5.42 12.66
CA ASP A 87 4.56 5.93 13.89
C ASP A 87 3.10 6.37 13.70
N ASN A 88 2.71 6.76 12.48
CA ASN A 88 1.37 7.27 12.21
C ASN A 88 0.44 6.23 11.54
N TYR A 89 0.98 5.27 10.78
CA TYR A 89 0.18 4.28 10.05
C TYR A 89 0.12 2.92 10.75
N ASP A 90 1.20 2.47 11.36
CA ASP A 90 1.22 1.25 12.18
C ASP A 90 2.14 1.38 13.39
N PRO A 91 1.75 2.19 14.39
CA PRO A 91 2.60 2.50 15.54
C PRO A 91 2.84 1.31 16.47
N TYR A 92 2.08 0.23 16.31
CA TYR A 92 2.14 -0.88 17.26
C TYR A 92 3.13 -1.98 16.87
N LEU A 93 3.30 -2.27 15.57
CA LEU A 93 4.21 -3.29 15.01
C LEU A 93 4.13 -4.67 15.68
N ASP A 94 2.98 -5.00 16.31
CA ASP A 94 2.81 -6.20 17.15
C ASP A 94 1.93 -7.28 16.50
N GLY A 95 1.52 -7.06 15.25
CA GLY A 95 0.66 -7.98 14.49
C GLY A 95 -0.79 -8.09 15.02
N LYS A 96 -1.22 -7.24 15.96
CA LYS A 96 -2.53 -7.30 16.61
C LYS A 96 -3.55 -6.30 16.05
N VAL A 97 -3.30 -5.71 14.89
CA VAL A 97 -4.19 -4.72 14.26
C VAL A 97 -5.60 -5.29 14.08
N GLY A 98 -5.72 -6.53 13.56
CA GLY A 98 -7.02 -7.19 13.40
C GLY A 98 -7.78 -7.35 14.71
N GLN A 99 -7.09 -7.72 15.79
CA GLN A 99 -7.73 -7.83 17.11
C GLN A 99 -8.23 -6.46 17.61
N ARG A 100 -7.43 -5.39 17.46
CA ARG A 100 -7.87 -4.03 17.83
C ARG A 100 -9.07 -3.57 17.01
N MET A 101 -9.11 -3.88 15.72
CA MET A 101 -10.26 -3.55 14.86
C MET A 101 -11.52 -4.27 15.33
N LEU A 102 -11.43 -5.56 15.66
CA LEU A 102 -12.57 -6.34 16.19
C LEU A 102 -13.05 -5.76 17.52
N THR A 103 -12.14 -5.51 18.46
CA THR A 103 -12.49 -4.92 19.76
C THR A 103 -13.14 -3.55 19.59
N ALA A 104 -12.61 -2.68 18.72
CA ALA A 104 -13.22 -1.38 18.45
C ALA A 104 -14.64 -1.50 17.85
N ALA A 105 -14.86 -2.49 16.98
CA ALA A 105 -16.18 -2.75 16.40
C ALA A 105 -17.16 -3.27 17.46
N GLU A 106 -16.72 -4.18 18.32
CA GLU A 106 -17.53 -4.71 19.45
C GLU A 106 -17.90 -3.61 20.44
N ASP A 107 -16.94 -2.76 20.81
CA ASP A 107 -17.17 -1.60 21.66
C ASP A 107 -18.17 -0.61 21.04
N TYR A 108 -18.04 -0.35 19.74
CA TYR A 108 -18.98 0.51 19.02
C TYR A 108 -20.39 -0.06 19.07
N ILE A 109 -20.55 -1.36 18.76
CA ILE A 109 -21.85 -2.05 18.79
C ILE A 109 -22.43 -2.05 20.21
N SER A 110 -21.60 -2.30 21.23
CA SER A 110 -22.02 -2.27 22.63
C SER A 110 -22.59 -0.92 23.06
N ARG A 111 -21.98 0.19 22.62
CA ARG A 111 -22.41 1.56 22.97
C ARG A 111 -23.60 2.06 22.14
N HIS A 112 -23.70 1.66 20.88
CA HIS A 112 -24.66 2.22 19.92
C HIS A 112 -25.72 1.22 19.43
N GLY A 113 -25.57 -0.04 19.80
CA GLY A 113 -26.40 -1.13 19.29
C GLY A 113 -26.05 -1.51 17.86
N VAL A 114 -26.65 -2.61 17.39
CA VAL A 114 -26.51 -3.05 15.99
C VAL A 114 -27.32 -2.09 15.11
N PRO A 115 -26.74 -1.49 14.06
CA PRO A 115 -27.46 -0.62 13.16
C PRO A 115 -28.71 -1.32 12.59
N ALA A 116 -29.86 -0.64 12.63
CA ALA A 116 -31.05 -1.13 11.98
C ALA A 116 -30.78 -1.45 10.50
N LYS A 117 -31.43 -2.46 9.96
CA LYS A 117 -31.28 -2.85 8.54
C LYS A 117 -31.30 -1.63 7.64
N ARG A 118 -30.20 -1.39 6.94
CA ARG A 118 -30.08 -0.28 6.00
C ARG A 118 -31.16 -0.38 4.94
N LYS A 119 -32.00 0.63 4.81
CA LYS A 119 -32.99 0.69 3.73
C LYS A 119 -32.27 0.56 2.38
N LEU A 120 -32.76 -0.34 1.54
CA LEU A 120 -32.19 -0.58 0.23
C LEU A 120 -32.32 0.71 -0.61
N ASN A 121 -31.22 1.30 -1.02
CA ASN A 121 -31.25 2.41 -1.96
C ASN A 121 -31.50 1.85 -3.38
N LEU A 122 -32.77 1.85 -3.78
CA LEU A 122 -33.23 1.31 -5.07
C LEU A 122 -32.60 2.02 -6.26
N TRP A 123 -32.37 3.32 -6.14
CA TRP A 123 -31.70 4.11 -7.19
C TRP A 123 -30.25 3.64 -7.38
N ARG A 124 -29.50 3.50 -6.30
CA ARG A 124 -28.14 2.99 -6.35
C ARG A 124 -28.08 1.56 -6.91
N LYS A 125 -29.03 0.72 -6.51
CA LYS A 125 -29.14 -0.65 -7.06
C LYS A 125 -29.42 -0.63 -8.56
N TYR A 126 -30.34 0.19 -9.02
CA TYR A 126 -30.68 0.35 -10.43
C TYR A 126 -29.47 0.85 -11.25
N THR A 127 -28.81 1.90 -10.81
CA THR A 127 -27.63 2.45 -11.49
C THR A 127 -26.47 1.47 -11.52
N SER A 128 -26.26 0.71 -10.44
CA SER A 128 -25.22 -0.35 -10.42
C SER A 128 -25.53 -1.47 -11.40
N ILE A 129 -26.78 -1.94 -11.44
CA ILE A 129 -27.20 -2.98 -12.40
C ILE A 129 -27.06 -2.47 -13.84
N LYS A 130 -27.43 -1.22 -14.10
CA LYS A 130 -27.30 -0.61 -15.42
C LYS A 130 -25.84 -0.51 -15.85
N LYS A 131 -24.94 -0.18 -14.92
CA LYS A 131 -23.50 0.01 -15.20
C LYS A 131 -22.71 -1.31 -15.28
N PHE A 132 -23.01 -2.26 -14.42
CA PHE A 132 -22.19 -3.47 -14.22
C PHE A 132 -22.92 -4.80 -14.54
N GLY A 133 -24.21 -4.74 -14.90
CA GLY A 133 -25.03 -5.91 -15.13
C GLY A 133 -25.55 -6.58 -13.83
N LYS A 134 -26.38 -7.61 -13.98
CA LYS A 134 -26.85 -8.42 -12.84
C LYS A 134 -25.81 -9.46 -12.48
N ILE A 135 -25.46 -9.57 -11.21
CA ILE A 135 -24.65 -10.69 -10.70
C ILE A 135 -25.48 -11.96 -10.86
N LYS A 136 -25.01 -12.91 -11.68
CA LYS A 136 -25.60 -14.25 -11.74
C LYS A 136 -25.27 -14.95 -10.42
N LYS A 137 -26.29 -15.37 -9.66
CA LYS A 137 -26.08 -16.27 -8.54
C LYS A 137 -25.67 -17.61 -9.11
N HIS A 138 -24.49 -18.06 -8.78
CA HIS A 138 -24.08 -19.46 -8.93
C HIS A 138 -24.60 -20.25 -7.76
#